data_eb9125229c993ab0d3becb940662df73
#
_entry.id   eb9125229c993ab0d3becb940662df73
#
_cell.length_a   1.000
_cell.length_b   1.000
_cell.length_c   1.000
_cell.angle_alpha   90.00
_cell.angle_beta   90.00
_cell.angle_gamma   90.00
#
_symmetry.space_group_name_H-M   'P 1'
#
loop_
_entity.id
_entity.type
_entity.pdbx_description
1 polymer ?
#
loop_
_entity_poly.entity_id
_entity_poly.type
_entity_poly.pdbx_seq_one_letter_code
_entity_poly.pdbx_strand_id
1 'polypeptide(L)'
;DAPDRQIVGVLLDERNQEVCRALRISSKLSDLTADLVFEDGVQAGQKYRYRIEVDGEVVADFKDQRIETPSTGPEEVRLIFGSCASKKYVQGSGIWQVIADRNPHQMVFLGDTPYIDSTDLEKQRAAYREFWKYPGLDSLARSTAMAATWDDHDYGLNDAVGEIRNRNRSRKAFLEYHAMGEVGDARGGGIYTRIQRGLVDVFLLDTRWYGNTAPSPLDSEQPTLLGEK
;
A
#
# COMPACT_ATOMS: atom_id res chain seq x y z
N ASP A 1 -0.13 -16.36 -22.99
CA ASP A 1 -0.57 -16.45 -21.59
C ASP A 1 0.66 -16.50 -20.70
N ALA A 2 0.86 -15.49 -19.83
CA ALA A 2 1.96 -15.54 -18.88
C ALA A 2 1.66 -16.64 -17.83
N PRO A 3 2.58 -17.59 -17.59
CA PRO A 3 2.39 -18.60 -16.55
C PRO A 3 2.46 -17.95 -15.15
N ASP A 4 1.98 -18.68 -14.16
CA ASP A 4 2.26 -18.36 -12.76
C ASP A 4 3.77 -18.40 -12.53
N ARG A 5 4.29 -17.47 -11.71
CA ARG A 5 5.73 -17.33 -11.48
C ARG A 5 6.03 -17.45 -9.99
N GLN A 6 7.12 -18.11 -9.67
CA GLN A 6 7.65 -18.14 -8.32
C GLN A 6 8.42 -16.84 -8.05
N ILE A 7 7.95 -16.07 -7.07
CA ILE A 7 8.59 -14.83 -6.64
C ILE A 7 9.23 -15.08 -5.28
N VAL A 8 10.52 -14.79 -5.15
CA VAL A 8 11.25 -14.90 -3.90
C VAL A 8 11.86 -13.54 -3.56
N GLY A 9 11.51 -13.02 -2.40
CA GLY A 9 12.25 -11.92 -1.79
C GLY A 9 13.33 -12.47 -0.88
N VAL A 10 14.52 -11.93 -0.98
CA VAL A 10 15.65 -12.27 -0.11
C VAL A 10 16.05 -11.02 0.67
N LEU A 11 16.01 -11.12 1.99
CA LEU A 11 16.43 -10.06 2.89
C LEU A 11 17.89 -10.27 3.28
N LEU A 12 18.69 -9.23 3.20
CA LEU A 12 20.13 -9.24 3.44
C LEU A 12 20.50 -8.24 4.54
N ASP A 13 21.41 -8.62 5.42
CA ASP A 13 21.99 -7.71 6.41
C ASP A 13 23.01 -6.73 5.78
N GLU A 14 23.60 -5.87 6.61
CA GLU A 14 24.61 -4.90 6.17
C GLU A 14 25.90 -5.56 5.64
N ARG A 15 26.14 -6.82 5.99
CA ARG A 15 27.29 -7.63 5.51
C ARG A 15 26.94 -8.43 4.27
N ASN A 16 25.75 -8.23 3.69
CA ASN A 16 25.20 -8.99 2.55
C ASN A 16 24.97 -10.50 2.86
N GLN A 17 24.84 -10.86 4.11
CA GLN A 17 24.44 -12.19 4.50
C GLN A 17 22.93 -12.29 4.45
N GLU A 18 22.46 -13.43 3.96
CA GLU A 18 21.03 -13.70 3.89
C GLU A 18 20.46 -13.87 5.30
N VAL A 19 19.43 -13.10 5.62
CA VAL A 19 18.70 -13.14 6.89
C VAL A 19 17.51 -14.07 6.78
N CYS A 20 16.69 -13.86 5.75
CA CYS A 20 15.52 -14.71 5.48
C CYS A 20 15.04 -14.58 4.04
N ARG A 21 14.13 -15.49 3.67
CA ARG A 21 13.45 -15.52 2.38
C ARG A 21 11.95 -15.54 2.56
N ALA A 22 11.25 -14.85 1.69
CA ALA A 22 9.81 -14.95 1.54
C ALA A 22 9.48 -15.43 0.13
N LEU A 23 8.56 -16.39 0.02
CA LEU A 23 8.16 -16.98 -1.25
C LEU A 23 6.66 -16.82 -1.48
N ARG A 24 6.29 -16.42 -2.69
CA ARG A 24 4.91 -16.40 -3.16
C ARG A 24 4.83 -16.83 -4.62
N ILE A 25 3.67 -17.33 -4.99
CA ILE A 25 3.35 -17.57 -6.41
C ILE A 25 2.51 -16.38 -6.88
N SER A 26 3.02 -15.65 -7.85
CA SER A 26 2.24 -14.63 -8.55
C SER A 26 1.39 -15.27 -9.62
N SER A 27 0.17 -14.81 -9.80
CA SER A 27 -0.74 -15.34 -10.81
C SER A 27 -1.51 -14.23 -11.53
N LYS A 28 -2.11 -14.53 -12.65
CA LYS A 28 -3.02 -13.62 -13.34
C LYS A 28 -4.23 -13.24 -12.50
N LEU A 29 -4.65 -14.11 -11.58
CA LEU A 29 -5.78 -13.83 -10.68
C LEU A 29 -5.50 -12.64 -9.75
N SER A 30 -4.22 -12.38 -9.45
CA SER A 30 -3.74 -11.23 -8.67
C SER A 30 -2.92 -10.24 -9.49
N ASP A 31 -3.18 -10.14 -10.79
CA ASP A 31 -2.46 -9.25 -11.72
C ASP A 31 -0.93 -9.41 -11.68
N LEU A 32 -0.46 -10.62 -11.41
CA LEU A 32 0.96 -10.97 -11.25
C LEU A 32 1.67 -10.24 -10.09
N THR A 33 0.93 -9.67 -9.16
CA THR A 33 1.49 -9.13 -7.92
C THR A 33 1.82 -10.24 -6.92
N ALA A 34 2.73 -9.96 -6.00
CA ALA A 34 3.09 -10.87 -4.91
C ALA A 34 3.39 -10.05 -3.64
N ASP A 35 2.69 -10.37 -2.56
CA ASP A 35 2.96 -9.82 -1.23
C ASP A 35 3.95 -10.74 -0.50
N LEU A 36 5.16 -10.24 -0.26
CA LEU A 36 6.26 -10.98 0.35
C LEU A 36 6.38 -10.61 1.82
N VAL A 37 6.02 -11.51 2.71
CA VAL A 37 6.06 -11.31 4.16
C VAL A 37 7.33 -11.95 4.72
N PHE A 38 8.18 -11.16 5.35
CA PHE A 38 9.40 -11.62 6.03
C PHE A 38 9.12 -11.70 7.53
N GLU A 39 9.18 -12.90 8.10
CA GLU A 39 8.83 -13.15 9.50
C GLU A 39 10.05 -13.54 10.32
N ASP A 40 10.84 -14.50 9.84
CA ASP A 40 11.95 -15.07 10.58
C ASP A 40 13.23 -14.23 10.46
N GLY A 41 13.93 -14.05 11.58
CA GLY A 41 15.24 -13.41 11.62
C GLY A 41 15.23 -11.87 11.50
N VAL A 42 14.08 -11.27 11.23
CA VAL A 42 13.93 -9.80 11.13
C VAL A 42 13.94 -9.18 12.53
N GLN A 43 14.83 -8.25 12.75
CA GLN A 43 14.98 -7.55 14.04
C GLN A 43 14.45 -6.11 13.93
N ALA A 44 13.90 -5.59 15.02
CA ALA A 44 13.44 -4.21 15.11
C ALA A 44 14.61 -3.22 15.06
N GLY A 45 14.39 -2.06 14.42
CA GLY A 45 15.37 -0.98 14.34
C GLY A 45 16.60 -1.31 13.49
N GLN A 46 16.49 -2.26 12.58
CA GLN A 46 17.60 -2.67 11.71
C GLN A 46 17.38 -2.25 10.27
N LYS A 47 18.47 -2.07 9.55
CA LYS A 47 18.48 -1.77 8.12
C LYS A 47 18.81 -3.02 7.32
N TYR A 48 18.00 -3.29 6.33
CA TYR A 48 18.18 -4.44 5.45
C TYR A 48 18.24 -4.00 4.00
N ARG A 49 19.00 -4.76 3.23
CA ARG A 49 18.92 -4.78 1.76
C ARG A 49 17.98 -5.88 1.33
N TYR A 50 17.51 -5.81 0.11
CA TYR A 50 16.70 -6.88 -0.45
C TYR A 50 16.97 -7.08 -1.94
N ARG A 51 16.72 -8.28 -2.42
CA ARG A 51 16.69 -8.62 -3.83
C ARG A 51 15.47 -9.46 -4.15
N ILE A 52 15.09 -9.45 -5.40
CA ILE A 52 13.95 -10.22 -5.91
C ILE A 52 14.47 -11.24 -6.92
N GLU A 53 14.04 -12.47 -6.72
CA GLU A 53 14.29 -13.59 -7.63
C GLU A 53 12.95 -14.01 -8.25
N VAL A 54 12.96 -14.34 -9.53
CA VAL A 54 11.79 -14.86 -10.26
C VAL A 54 12.21 -16.18 -10.91
N ASP A 55 11.52 -17.27 -10.57
CA ASP A 55 11.84 -18.64 -11.02
C ASP A 55 13.31 -19.01 -10.80
N GLY A 56 13.91 -18.54 -9.71
CA GLY A 56 15.30 -18.80 -9.32
C GLY A 56 16.34 -17.85 -9.91
N GLU A 57 15.93 -16.91 -10.77
CA GLU A 57 16.84 -15.91 -11.33
C GLU A 57 16.69 -14.55 -10.64
N VAL A 58 17.80 -13.90 -10.32
CA VAL A 58 17.80 -12.54 -9.74
C VAL A 58 17.36 -11.53 -10.80
N VAL A 59 16.20 -10.96 -10.63
CA VAL A 59 15.64 -9.94 -11.55
C VAL A 59 15.82 -8.51 -11.05
N ALA A 60 16.03 -8.33 -9.75
CA ALA A 60 16.31 -7.03 -9.14
C ALA A 60 17.20 -7.23 -7.90
N ASP A 61 18.27 -6.43 -7.82
CA ASP A 61 19.17 -6.34 -6.65
C ASP A 61 19.34 -4.87 -6.29
N PHE A 62 18.66 -4.47 -5.22
CA PHE A 62 18.60 -3.08 -4.78
C PHE A 62 19.79 -2.74 -3.86
N LYS A 63 20.99 -2.72 -4.43
CA LYS A 63 22.26 -2.58 -3.69
C LYS A 63 22.37 -1.29 -2.89
N ASP A 64 21.80 -0.21 -3.40
CA ASP A 64 21.90 1.12 -2.81
C ASP A 64 20.65 1.51 -2.00
N GLN A 65 19.66 0.63 -1.94
CA GLN A 65 18.41 0.88 -1.21
C GLN A 65 18.35 0.06 0.07
N ARG A 66 17.78 0.67 1.11
CA ARG A 66 17.61 0.05 2.42
C ARG A 66 16.18 0.22 2.86
N ILE A 67 15.64 -0.84 3.42
CA ILE A 67 14.43 -0.79 4.22
C ILE A 67 14.83 -0.81 5.69
N GLU A 68 14.16 -0.02 6.50
CA GLU A 68 14.40 0.07 7.93
C GLU A 68 13.17 -0.42 8.69
N THR A 69 13.35 -1.43 9.52
CA THR A 69 12.29 -1.92 10.38
C THR A 69 12.01 -0.94 11.51
N PRO A 70 10.76 -0.83 11.98
CA PRO A 70 10.45 0.01 13.13
C PRO A 70 11.26 -0.40 14.35
N SER A 71 11.73 0.57 15.12
CA SER A 71 12.32 0.35 16.45
C SER A 71 11.22 0.01 17.45
N THR A 72 11.57 -0.68 18.53
CA THR A 72 10.67 -0.93 19.66
C THR A 72 10.77 0.14 20.76
N GLY A 73 11.76 1.03 20.65
CA GLY A 73 12.02 2.10 21.61
C GLY A 73 11.62 3.48 21.11
N PRO A 74 11.86 4.50 21.93
CA PRO A 74 11.66 5.88 21.52
C PRO A 74 12.64 6.25 20.41
N GLU A 75 12.12 6.72 19.30
CA GLU A 75 12.89 7.21 18.17
C GLU A 75 12.18 8.42 17.53
N GLU A 76 12.94 9.23 16.81
CA GLU A 76 12.34 10.25 15.95
C GLU A 76 11.63 9.55 14.79
N VAL A 77 10.33 9.77 14.65
CA VAL A 77 9.56 9.26 13.53
C VAL A 77 9.23 10.40 12.55
N ARG A 78 9.73 10.30 11.32
CA ARG A 78 9.36 11.19 10.23
C ARG A 78 8.25 10.56 9.41
N LEU A 79 7.04 11.01 9.67
CA LEU A 79 5.84 10.61 8.97
C LEU A 79 5.47 11.69 7.94
N ILE A 80 5.29 11.29 6.69
CA ILE A 80 4.75 12.13 5.62
C ILE A 80 3.43 11.53 5.17
N PHE A 81 2.46 12.36 4.94
CA PHE A 81 1.16 11.94 4.41
C PHE A 81 0.65 12.93 3.36
N GLY A 82 -0.18 12.43 2.47
CA GLY A 82 -0.79 13.23 1.41
C GLY A 82 -1.92 12.49 0.73
N SER A 83 -2.75 13.24 0.00
CA SER A 83 -3.87 12.75 -0.78
C SER A 83 -3.91 13.41 -2.16
N CYS A 84 -4.88 13.02 -2.97
CA CYS A 84 -5.22 13.73 -4.21
C CYS A 84 -4.05 13.80 -5.21
N ALA A 85 -3.30 12.70 -5.36
CA ALA A 85 -2.15 12.63 -6.25
C ALA A 85 -2.58 12.47 -7.73
N SER A 86 -3.30 13.47 -8.23
CA SER A 86 -3.73 13.49 -9.63
C SER A 86 -2.52 13.54 -10.57
N LYS A 87 -2.50 12.64 -11.55
CA LYS A 87 -1.47 12.53 -12.59
C LYS A 87 -1.08 13.87 -13.17
N LYS A 88 -2.07 14.73 -13.47
CA LYS A 88 -1.87 16.06 -14.06
C LYS A 88 -0.92 16.94 -13.24
N TYR A 89 -0.93 16.79 -11.90
CA TYR A 89 -0.18 17.67 -11.01
C TYR A 89 1.09 17.02 -10.45
N VAL A 90 1.10 15.70 -10.27
CA VAL A 90 2.24 15.03 -9.62
C VAL A 90 3.23 14.42 -10.59
N GLN A 91 2.79 14.04 -11.80
CA GLN A 91 3.70 13.49 -12.80
C GLN A 91 4.64 14.57 -13.33
N GLY A 92 5.94 14.40 -13.10
CA GLY A 92 6.97 15.38 -13.51
C GLY A 92 7.09 16.61 -12.62
N SER A 93 6.34 16.71 -11.53
CA SER A 93 6.43 17.86 -10.60
C SER A 93 7.69 17.85 -9.72
N GLY A 94 8.40 16.72 -9.64
CA GLY A 94 9.52 16.53 -8.71
C GLY A 94 9.11 16.33 -7.24
N ILE A 95 7.82 16.30 -6.93
CA ILE A 95 7.34 16.20 -5.53
C ILE A 95 7.86 14.94 -4.83
N TRP A 96 7.97 13.83 -5.54
CA TRP A 96 8.45 12.57 -4.96
C TRP A 96 9.92 12.66 -4.54
N GLN A 97 10.74 13.41 -5.29
CA GLN A 97 12.13 13.67 -4.89
C GLN A 97 12.18 14.56 -3.66
N VAL A 98 11.36 15.62 -3.60
CA VAL A 98 11.27 16.50 -2.43
C VAL A 98 10.87 15.71 -1.18
N ILE A 99 9.96 14.74 -1.33
CA ILE A 99 9.57 13.84 -0.24
C ILE A 99 10.76 12.93 0.14
N ALA A 100 11.42 12.31 -0.82
CA ALA A 100 12.57 11.44 -0.57
C ALA A 100 13.71 12.17 0.15
N ASP A 101 13.99 13.43 -0.21
CA ASP A 101 15.02 14.25 0.42
C ASP A 101 14.75 14.54 1.92
N ARG A 102 13.52 14.36 2.38
CA ARG A 102 13.14 14.45 3.79
C ARG A 102 13.44 13.17 4.57
N ASN A 103 13.90 12.11 3.90
CA ASN A 103 14.19 10.79 4.48
C ASN A 103 13.03 10.29 5.37
N PRO A 104 11.81 10.16 4.85
CA PRO A 104 10.69 9.72 5.67
C PRO A 104 10.88 8.26 6.10
N HIS A 105 10.52 7.98 7.35
CA HIS A 105 10.42 6.61 7.84
C HIS A 105 9.14 5.93 7.37
N GLN A 106 8.08 6.73 7.13
CA GLN A 106 6.78 6.26 6.69
C GLN A 106 6.11 7.30 5.79
N MET A 107 5.62 6.87 4.65
CA MET A 107 4.71 7.63 3.79
C MET A 107 3.31 7.02 3.89
N VAL A 108 2.28 7.87 4.01
CA VAL A 108 0.88 7.46 4.07
C VAL A 108 0.10 8.16 2.97
N PHE A 109 -0.53 7.40 2.10
CA PHE A 109 -1.49 7.90 1.14
C PHE A 109 -2.90 7.92 1.77
N LEU A 110 -3.56 9.07 1.70
CA LEU A 110 -4.87 9.29 2.33
C LEU A 110 -6.04 9.24 1.32
N GLY A 111 -5.84 8.54 0.21
CA GLY A 111 -6.83 8.39 -0.84
C GLY A 111 -6.62 9.30 -2.04
N ASP A 112 -7.40 9.07 -3.09
CA ASP A 112 -7.26 9.70 -4.42
C ASP A 112 -5.84 9.51 -4.99
N THR A 113 -5.33 8.32 -4.85
CA THR A 113 -3.97 7.96 -5.22
C THR A 113 -3.90 6.58 -5.88
N PRO A 114 -4.21 6.46 -7.17
CA PRO A 114 -4.54 7.50 -8.16
C PRO A 114 -6.05 7.78 -8.29
N TYR A 115 -6.40 8.80 -9.09
CA TYR A 115 -7.78 9.02 -9.56
C TYR A 115 -8.16 7.96 -10.59
N ILE A 116 -9.06 7.05 -10.24
CA ILE A 116 -9.44 5.90 -11.09
C ILE A 116 -10.85 6.07 -11.65
N ASP A 117 -11.79 6.53 -10.84
CA ASP A 117 -13.18 6.79 -11.21
C ASP A 117 -13.89 5.57 -11.84
N SER A 118 -13.61 4.40 -11.33
CA SER A 118 -14.15 3.15 -11.86
C SER A 118 -14.08 2.00 -10.86
N THR A 119 -15.08 1.12 -10.87
CA THR A 119 -15.05 -0.19 -10.19
C THR A 119 -14.71 -1.34 -11.15
N ASP A 120 -14.30 -1.05 -12.37
CA ASP A 120 -13.81 -2.07 -13.30
C ASP A 120 -12.41 -2.53 -12.88
N LEU A 121 -12.24 -3.83 -12.68
CA LEU A 121 -11.01 -4.40 -12.12
C LEU A 121 -9.78 -4.09 -12.99
N GLU A 122 -9.90 -4.18 -14.31
CA GLU A 122 -8.75 -3.95 -15.20
C GLU A 122 -8.36 -2.47 -15.27
N LYS A 123 -9.34 -1.57 -15.18
CA LYS A 123 -9.08 -0.12 -15.08
C LYS A 123 -8.39 0.21 -13.75
N GLN A 124 -8.86 -0.36 -12.65
CA GLN A 124 -8.25 -0.22 -11.33
C GLN A 124 -6.78 -0.66 -11.36
N ARG A 125 -6.53 -1.88 -11.83
CA ARG A 125 -5.18 -2.44 -11.96
C ARG A 125 -4.27 -1.62 -12.88
N ALA A 126 -4.79 -1.20 -14.03
CA ALA A 126 -4.04 -0.35 -14.97
C ALA A 126 -3.63 0.98 -14.35
N ALA A 127 -4.52 1.62 -13.59
CA ALA A 127 -4.24 2.88 -12.92
C ALA A 127 -3.17 2.73 -11.82
N TYR A 128 -3.25 1.68 -10.99
CA TYR A 128 -2.21 1.40 -10.00
C TYR A 128 -0.87 1.06 -10.64
N ARG A 129 -0.84 0.23 -11.69
CA ARG A 129 0.40 -0.06 -12.44
C ARG A 129 1.05 1.20 -13.00
N GLU A 130 0.26 2.17 -13.47
CA GLU A 130 0.77 3.44 -13.95
C GLU A 130 1.27 4.32 -12.82
N PHE A 131 0.51 4.44 -11.73
CA PHE A 131 0.84 5.26 -10.58
C PHE A 131 2.21 4.88 -9.97
N TRP A 132 2.42 3.60 -9.68
CA TRP A 132 3.68 3.13 -9.10
C TRP A 132 4.90 3.27 -10.01
N LYS A 133 4.71 3.65 -11.28
CA LYS A 133 5.79 3.94 -12.24
C LYS A 133 6.09 5.44 -12.37
N TYR A 134 5.44 6.30 -11.61
CA TYR A 134 5.74 7.73 -11.70
C TYR A 134 7.19 7.99 -11.31
N PRO A 135 7.91 8.84 -12.10
CA PRO A 135 9.30 9.14 -11.83
C PRO A 135 9.52 9.66 -10.41
N GLY A 136 10.40 9.02 -9.68
CA GLY A 136 10.72 9.31 -8.28
C GLY A 136 9.84 8.59 -7.26
N LEU A 137 8.57 8.30 -7.55
CA LEU A 137 7.71 7.52 -6.66
C LEU A 137 8.20 6.07 -6.54
N ASP A 138 8.59 5.47 -7.65
CA ASP A 138 9.14 4.11 -7.67
C ASP A 138 10.41 4.00 -6.81
N SER A 139 11.27 4.99 -6.85
CA SER A 139 12.50 5.04 -6.03
C SER A 139 12.17 5.25 -4.55
N LEU A 140 11.25 6.17 -4.25
CA LEU A 140 10.78 6.41 -2.87
C LEU A 140 10.17 5.16 -2.25
N ALA A 141 9.32 4.44 -3.01
CA ALA A 141 8.65 3.22 -2.54
C ALA A 141 9.61 2.07 -2.25
N ARG A 142 10.78 2.05 -2.86
CA ARG A 142 11.80 1.00 -2.62
C ARG A 142 12.59 1.18 -1.33
N SER A 143 12.55 2.34 -0.71
CA SER A 143 13.36 2.67 0.47
C SER A 143 12.55 3.23 1.65
N THR A 144 11.28 3.50 1.46
CA THR A 144 10.38 4.07 2.47
C THR A 144 9.21 3.13 2.72
N ALA A 145 8.86 2.92 3.98
CA ALA A 145 7.65 2.18 4.30
C ALA A 145 6.42 2.94 3.80
N MET A 146 5.54 2.23 3.10
CA MET A 146 4.32 2.78 2.52
C MET A 146 3.10 2.24 3.24
N ALA A 147 2.09 3.08 3.44
CA ALA A 147 0.75 2.68 3.82
C ALA A 147 -0.26 3.53 3.06
N ALA A 148 -1.48 3.04 2.94
CA ALA A 148 -2.51 3.74 2.20
C ALA A 148 -3.90 3.50 2.79
N THR A 149 -4.78 4.46 2.61
CA THR A 149 -6.22 4.28 2.61
C THR A 149 -6.77 4.84 1.31
N TRP A 150 -7.98 4.50 0.96
CA TRP A 150 -8.63 5.06 -0.22
C TRP A 150 -9.52 6.26 0.11
N ASP A 151 -9.88 7.00 -0.93
CA ASP A 151 -11.02 7.91 -0.92
C ASP A 151 -11.98 7.54 -2.07
N ASP A 152 -12.84 8.41 -2.51
CA ASP A 152 -13.89 8.07 -3.47
C ASP A 152 -13.34 7.71 -4.86
N HIS A 153 -12.37 8.44 -5.38
CA HIS A 153 -11.84 8.24 -6.74
C HIS A 153 -11.06 6.92 -6.92
N ASP A 154 -10.49 6.35 -5.88
CA ASP A 154 -9.88 5.03 -5.90
C ASP A 154 -10.84 3.92 -5.44
N TYR A 155 -11.87 4.26 -4.64
CA TYR A 155 -12.94 3.34 -4.29
C TYR A 155 -13.95 3.11 -5.41
N GLY A 156 -14.35 4.16 -6.13
CA GLY A 156 -15.39 4.10 -7.15
C GLY A 156 -15.45 5.32 -8.07
N LEU A 157 -16.61 5.92 -8.17
CA LEU A 157 -16.82 7.21 -8.84
C LEU A 157 -16.75 8.33 -7.82
N ASN A 158 -16.63 9.57 -8.29
CA ASN A 158 -16.69 10.75 -7.42
C ASN A 158 -17.84 10.66 -6.42
N ASP A 159 -17.56 10.95 -5.16
CA ASP A 159 -18.46 10.86 -4.00
C ASP A 159 -19.02 9.44 -3.69
N ALA A 160 -18.43 8.38 -4.28
CA ALA A 160 -18.87 7.02 -4.03
C ALA A 160 -18.63 6.59 -2.58
N VAL A 161 -19.66 6.01 -1.95
CA VAL A 161 -19.60 5.41 -0.60
C VAL A 161 -20.49 4.17 -0.52
N GLY A 162 -20.25 3.32 0.48
CA GLY A 162 -21.11 2.21 0.83
C GLY A 162 -21.22 1.14 -0.23
N GLU A 163 -22.41 0.60 -0.41
CA GLU A 163 -22.65 -0.56 -1.27
C GLU A 163 -22.78 -0.22 -2.75
N ILE A 164 -21.73 0.29 -3.35
CA ILE A 164 -21.67 0.48 -4.80
C ILE A 164 -21.44 -0.86 -5.53
N ARG A 165 -21.91 -0.92 -6.77
CA ARG A 165 -21.73 -2.09 -7.62
C ARG A 165 -20.26 -2.39 -7.84
N ASN A 166 -19.87 -3.65 -7.62
CA ASN A 166 -18.49 -4.16 -7.82
C ASN A 166 -17.43 -3.58 -6.86
N ARG A 167 -17.79 -2.98 -5.72
CA ARG A 167 -16.81 -2.46 -4.74
C ARG A 167 -15.74 -3.49 -4.33
N ASN A 168 -16.08 -4.78 -4.34
CA ASN A 168 -15.13 -5.87 -4.08
C ASN A 168 -13.99 -5.92 -5.10
N ARG A 169 -14.19 -5.43 -6.33
CA ARG A 169 -13.13 -5.33 -7.34
C ARG A 169 -12.17 -4.21 -7.03
N SER A 170 -12.67 -3.07 -6.56
CA SER A 170 -11.84 -1.96 -6.09
C SER A 170 -10.99 -2.39 -4.90
N ARG A 171 -11.61 -3.05 -3.90
CA ARG A 171 -10.88 -3.60 -2.76
C ARG A 171 -9.81 -4.61 -3.19
N LYS A 172 -10.16 -5.51 -4.12
CA LYS A 172 -9.21 -6.49 -4.66
C LYS A 172 -8.00 -5.79 -5.29
N ALA A 173 -8.23 -4.85 -6.19
CA ALA A 173 -7.15 -4.11 -6.83
C ALA A 173 -6.31 -3.32 -5.81
N PHE A 174 -6.95 -2.64 -4.85
CA PHE A 174 -6.25 -1.92 -3.79
C PHE A 174 -5.29 -2.85 -3.03
N LEU A 175 -5.75 -4.01 -2.60
CA LEU A 175 -4.93 -4.98 -1.85
C LEU A 175 -3.83 -5.65 -2.71
N GLU A 176 -4.03 -5.77 -4.01
CA GLU A 176 -3.01 -6.27 -4.94
C GLU A 176 -1.82 -5.31 -5.08
N TYR A 177 -2.04 -4.01 -4.87
CA TYR A 177 -1.04 -2.97 -5.11
C TYR A 177 -0.52 -2.28 -3.84
N HIS A 178 -1.06 -2.63 -2.67
CA HIS A 178 -0.63 -2.10 -1.38
C HIS A 178 -0.39 -3.25 -0.39
N ALA A 179 0.88 -3.53 -0.11
CA ALA A 179 1.29 -4.57 0.84
C ALA A 179 1.14 -4.05 2.28
N MET A 180 -0.09 -4.09 2.82
CA MET A 180 -0.42 -3.48 4.11
C MET A 180 -0.64 -4.50 5.24
N GLY A 181 -0.46 -5.79 4.96
CA GLY A 181 -0.77 -6.83 5.93
C GLY A 181 -2.27 -6.98 6.17
N GLU A 182 -2.68 -7.15 7.42
CA GLU A 182 -4.10 -7.30 7.76
C GLU A 182 -4.84 -5.97 7.72
N VAL A 183 -5.94 -5.94 6.98
CA VAL A 183 -6.81 -4.78 6.82
C VAL A 183 -8.28 -5.16 6.89
N GLY A 184 -9.11 -4.24 7.37
CA GLY A 184 -10.55 -4.40 7.43
C GLY A 184 -11.00 -5.39 8.49
N ASP A 185 -12.17 -6.00 8.28
CA ASP A 185 -12.77 -6.94 9.23
C ASP A 185 -12.60 -8.42 8.82
N ALA A 186 -12.84 -9.32 9.75
CA ALA A 186 -12.75 -10.77 9.53
C ALA A 186 -13.69 -11.32 8.45
N ARG A 187 -14.71 -10.55 8.03
CA ARG A 187 -15.62 -10.89 6.92
C ARG A 187 -15.11 -10.41 5.57
N GLY A 188 -13.94 -9.77 5.55
CA GLY A 188 -13.30 -9.26 4.34
C GLY A 188 -13.87 -7.91 3.87
N GLY A 189 -14.44 -7.11 4.76
CA GLY A 189 -14.92 -5.76 4.48
C GLY A 189 -13.92 -4.68 4.87
N GLY A 190 -13.96 -3.55 4.17
CA GLY A 190 -13.13 -2.37 4.45
C GLY A 190 -11.63 -2.58 4.24
N ILE A 191 -10.88 -1.51 4.44
CA ILE A 191 -9.40 -1.50 4.39
C ILE A 191 -8.79 -0.74 5.57
N TYR A 192 -9.59 -0.41 6.58
CA TYR A 192 -9.05 0.24 7.77
C TYR A 192 -7.99 -0.64 8.44
N THR A 193 -6.97 -0.01 8.98
CA THR A 193 -5.87 -0.70 9.63
C THR A 193 -5.14 0.18 10.63
N ARG A 194 -4.30 -0.42 11.44
CA ARG A 194 -3.35 0.26 12.33
C ARG A 194 -1.94 -0.09 11.88
N ILE A 195 -1.11 0.91 11.73
CA ILE A 195 0.33 0.75 11.58
C ILE A 195 1.05 1.32 12.80
N GLN A 196 2.09 0.67 13.22
CA GLN A 196 2.91 1.11 14.34
C GLN A 196 4.34 1.36 13.88
N ARG A 197 4.90 2.53 14.27
CA ARG A 197 6.30 2.83 14.05
C ARG A 197 6.89 3.45 15.31
N GLY A 198 7.79 2.71 15.97
CA GLY A 198 8.28 3.10 17.28
C GLY A 198 7.13 3.25 18.29
N LEU A 199 7.03 4.41 18.91
CA LEU A 199 5.94 4.76 19.85
C LEU A 199 4.75 5.45 19.16
N VAL A 200 4.73 5.53 17.82
CA VAL A 200 3.64 6.17 17.07
C VAL A 200 2.71 5.11 16.51
N ASP A 201 1.44 5.22 16.84
CA ASP A 201 0.36 4.47 16.23
C ASP A 201 -0.41 5.36 15.24
N VAL A 202 -0.57 4.87 14.02
CA VAL A 202 -1.36 5.54 12.99
C VAL A 202 -2.57 4.65 12.65
N PHE A 203 -3.76 5.18 12.87
CA PHE A 203 -5.00 4.51 12.52
C PHE A 203 -5.49 5.06 11.17
N LEU A 204 -5.52 4.20 10.16
CA LEU A 204 -6.09 4.52 8.86
C LEU A 204 -7.55 4.10 8.84
N LEU A 205 -8.43 5.07 8.78
CA LEU A 205 -9.87 4.83 8.74
C LEU A 205 -10.33 4.58 7.31
N ASP A 206 -11.37 3.78 7.16
CA ASP A 206 -12.05 3.58 5.88
C ASP A 206 -13.38 4.35 5.92
N THR A 207 -13.41 5.48 5.23
CA THR A 207 -14.58 6.35 5.16
C THR A 207 -15.49 6.03 3.98
N ARG A 208 -15.19 4.98 3.21
CA ARG A 208 -15.92 4.64 1.99
C ARG A 208 -16.71 3.34 2.09
N TRP A 209 -16.10 2.27 2.55
CA TRP A 209 -16.72 0.93 2.54
C TRP A 209 -18.03 0.83 3.33
N TYR A 210 -18.06 1.40 4.52
CA TYR A 210 -19.23 1.42 5.40
C TYR A 210 -19.95 2.76 5.37
N GLY A 211 -19.46 3.72 4.61
CA GLY A 211 -20.05 5.04 4.50
C GLY A 211 -21.47 4.97 3.94
N ASN A 212 -22.33 5.86 4.43
CA ASN A 212 -23.71 5.98 3.98
C ASN A 212 -24.07 7.46 3.90
N THR A 213 -24.52 7.90 2.74
CA THR A 213 -25.01 9.27 2.51
C THR A 213 -26.50 9.43 2.80
N ALA A 214 -27.20 8.32 3.08
CA ALA A 214 -28.56 8.32 3.62
C ALA A 214 -28.51 8.15 5.14
N PRO A 215 -29.63 8.39 5.87
CA PRO A 215 -29.71 8.08 7.30
C PRO A 215 -29.27 6.65 7.58
N SER A 216 -28.38 6.47 8.55
CA SER A 216 -27.85 5.17 8.91
C SER A 216 -28.63 4.54 10.06
N PRO A 217 -28.54 3.19 10.25
CA PRO A 217 -29.15 2.57 11.42
C PRO A 217 -28.58 3.00 12.77
N LEU A 218 -27.33 3.52 12.82
CA LEU A 218 -26.74 4.10 14.03
C LEU A 218 -27.28 5.50 14.32
N ASP A 219 -27.54 6.23 13.26
CA ASP A 219 -28.18 7.54 13.31
C ASP A 219 -29.17 7.60 12.16
N SER A 220 -30.43 7.30 12.46
CA SER A 220 -31.49 7.29 11.47
C SER A 220 -31.79 8.65 10.85
N GLU A 221 -31.26 9.72 11.42
CA GLU A 221 -31.51 11.10 10.98
C GLU A 221 -30.32 11.67 10.19
N GLN A 222 -29.11 11.12 10.36
CA GLN A 222 -27.91 11.69 9.75
C GLN A 222 -27.07 10.65 9.00
N PRO A 223 -26.42 11.04 7.91
CA PRO A 223 -25.46 10.20 7.21
C PRO A 223 -24.20 10.00 8.03
N THR A 224 -23.53 8.86 7.85
CA THR A 224 -22.25 8.53 8.48
C THR A 224 -21.24 8.05 7.45
N LEU A 225 -19.97 8.44 7.62
CA LEU A 225 -18.86 7.94 6.81
C LEU A 225 -18.24 6.64 7.37
N LEU A 226 -18.42 6.36 8.66
CA LEU A 226 -17.81 5.19 9.31
C LEU A 226 -18.75 3.98 9.40
N GLY A 227 -20.03 4.18 9.07
CA GLY A 227 -21.05 3.14 9.15
C GLY A 227 -21.43 2.79 10.59
N GLU A 228 -22.11 1.64 10.69
CA GLU A 228 -22.46 1.02 11.96
C GLU A 228 -21.37 0.07 12.45
N LYS A 229 -20.95 0.22 13.69
CA LYS A 229 -20.23 -0.83 14.42
C LYS A 229 -20.70 -0.97 15.81
#